data_68786675f0bed1fb5d1f21b14a328b25
#
_entry.id   68786675f0bed1fb5d1f21b14a328b25
#
_cell.length_a   1.000
_cell.length_b   1.000
_cell.length_c   1.000
_cell.angle_alpha   90.00
_cell.angle_beta   90.00
_cell.angle_gamma   90.00
#
_symmetry.space_group_name_H-M   'P 1'
#
loop_
_entity.id
_entity.type
_entity.pdbx_description
1 polymer ?
#
loop_
_entity_poly.entity_id
_entity_poly.type
_entity_poly.pdbx_seq_one_letter_code
_entity_poly.pdbx_strand_id
1 'polypeptide(L)'
;MNNDQFFTIKIVILTFILLSIKYLVSYSINFDEDIFFKILRLSESDFLEYAQMVEGLSNFNLKFDWSIKQPAEKIQSFPIFSFVWHAAIFNLFGYYSFIFLEFFLYFLLLFIFLKVITFIQNDKQIAFFSLVFLLFFLELIIFLMNNYDLYFLHKIKLPLYEIFSHRFPRPLVTSVYFFSILYFIFKIIKSKVSKVKNKFFLLLGFSFAFLINSFFYLSITCLLTLILFLILEFKKKIFYFINLNKYGFIILFFLILFGLSTIFLQTTFSEPTHFFRMGGFEISSIEKLHIAKIFFKKLFQVEILLLIIFSFLIKLNYDKLKILKKNQTYYDFLFYFFLCSFISPLIFLLFSNKVIALNNFWTTVKFSGFFYIYLVFVNFLFNNYLKNKINFIS
;
A
#
# COMPACT_ATOMS: atom_id res chain seq x y z
N MET A 1 1.86 33.11 1.20
CA MET A 1 1.68 31.70 1.56
C MET A 1 2.72 30.88 0.82
N ASN A 2 3.48 30.02 1.49
CA ASN A 2 4.49 29.18 0.82
C ASN A 2 3.77 28.14 -0.08
N ASN A 3 4.29 27.88 -1.28
CA ASN A 3 3.69 26.91 -2.21
C ASN A 3 3.36 25.54 -1.57
N ASP A 4 4.16 25.10 -0.57
CA ASP A 4 3.89 23.85 0.15
C ASP A 4 2.63 23.92 1.05
N GLN A 5 2.39 25.07 1.68
CA GLN A 5 1.20 25.29 2.50
C GLN A 5 -0.08 25.27 1.64
N PHE A 6 -0.01 25.87 0.46
CA PHE A 6 -1.14 25.90 -0.47
C PHE A 6 -1.58 24.51 -0.92
N PHE A 7 -0.62 23.63 -1.27
CA PHE A 7 -0.93 22.25 -1.64
C PHE A 7 -1.43 21.43 -0.46
N THR A 8 -0.91 21.66 0.75
CA THR A 8 -1.42 21.00 1.95
C THR A 8 -2.88 21.35 2.19
N ILE A 9 -3.25 22.63 2.08
CA ILE A 9 -4.65 23.07 2.23
C ILE A 9 -5.55 22.43 1.18
N LYS A 10 -5.13 22.35 -0.08
CA LYS A 10 -5.91 21.68 -1.14
C LYS A 10 -6.18 20.22 -0.79
N ILE A 11 -5.21 19.48 -0.23
CA ILE A 11 -5.42 18.10 0.19
C ILE A 11 -6.35 18.00 1.40
N VAL A 12 -6.23 18.90 2.38
CA VAL A 12 -7.18 18.95 3.51
C VAL A 12 -8.61 19.12 2.99
N ILE A 13 -8.82 20.10 2.10
CA ILE A 13 -10.13 20.37 1.51
C ILE A 13 -10.63 19.15 0.71
N LEU A 14 -9.80 18.56 -0.12
CA LEU A 14 -10.14 17.37 -0.91
C LEU A 14 -10.53 16.19 -0.01
N THR A 15 -9.75 15.91 1.04
CA THR A 15 -10.06 14.87 2.02
C THR A 15 -11.39 15.11 2.69
N PHE A 16 -11.60 16.36 3.15
CA PHE A 16 -12.84 16.74 3.82
C PHE A 16 -14.04 16.59 2.92
N ILE A 17 -13.98 17.05 1.66
CA ILE A 17 -15.09 16.93 0.70
C ILE A 17 -15.43 15.47 0.47
N LEU A 18 -14.43 14.61 0.14
CA LEU A 18 -14.65 13.21 -0.21
C LEU A 18 -15.28 12.43 0.95
N LEU A 19 -14.75 12.60 2.17
CA LEU A 19 -15.26 11.85 3.32
C LEU A 19 -16.55 12.47 3.89
N SER A 20 -16.70 13.80 3.89
CA SER A 20 -17.93 14.43 4.36
C SER A 20 -19.15 14.01 3.54
N ILE A 21 -19.01 13.91 2.20
CA ILE A 21 -20.10 13.42 1.36
C ILE A 21 -20.50 12.00 1.78
N LYS A 22 -19.53 11.11 1.97
CA LYS A 22 -19.75 9.73 2.42
C LYS A 22 -20.54 9.68 3.73
N TYR A 23 -20.09 10.45 4.74
CA TYR A 23 -20.74 10.45 6.06
C TYR A 23 -22.09 11.16 6.07
N LEU A 24 -22.21 12.32 5.43
CA LEU A 24 -23.46 13.06 5.36
C LEU A 24 -24.57 12.25 4.71
N VAL A 25 -24.29 11.57 3.60
CA VAL A 25 -25.28 10.69 2.94
C VAL A 25 -25.72 9.57 3.88
N SER A 26 -24.78 8.90 4.56
CA SER A 26 -25.11 7.83 5.49
C SER A 26 -25.94 8.32 6.69
N TYR A 27 -25.57 9.46 7.26
CA TYR A 27 -26.28 10.03 8.40
C TYR A 27 -27.67 10.54 8.02
N SER A 28 -27.85 11.11 6.81
CA SER A 28 -29.15 11.59 6.36
C SER A 28 -30.16 10.47 6.10
N ILE A 29 -29.69 9.30 5.67
CA ILE A 29 -30.58 8.16 5.37
C ILE A 29 -30.96 7.40 6.67
N ASN A 30 -30.09 7.36 7.68
CA ASN A 30 -30.26 6.53 8.87
C ASN A 30 -30.09 7.35 10.15
N PHE A 31 -30.90 8.38 10.34
CA PHE A 31 -30.74 9.34 11.43
C PHE A 31 -30.87 8.68 12.82
N ASP A 32 -31.79 7.74 12.98
CA ASP A 32 -32.10 7.11 14.28
C ASP A 32 -31.17 5.93 14.65
N GLU A 33 -30.23 5.57 13.79
CA GLU A 33 -29.32 4.46 14.09
C GLU A 33 -28.18 4.85 15.01
N ASP A 34 -27.75 3.89 15.85
CA ASP A 34 -26.54 4.01 16.65
C ASP A 34 -25.30 4.22 15.72
N ILE A 35 -24.31 4.94 16.26
CA ILE A 35 -23.05 5.23 15.57
C ILE A 35 -22.33 3.96 15.10
N PHE A 36 -22.38 2.88 15.88
CA PHE A 36 -21.79 1.60 15.53
C PHE A 36 -22.39 1.05 14.22
N PHE A 37 -23.72 1.03 14.09
CA PHE A 37 -24.39 0.55 12.89
C PHE A 37 -24.15 1.44 11.68
N LYS A 38 -24.03 2.76 11.87
CA LYS A 38 -23.66 3.69 10.80
C LYS A 38 -22.26 3.40 10.27
N ILE A 39 -21.28 3.19 11.14
CA ILE A 39 -19.91 2.82 10.77
C ILE A 39 -19.89 1.46 10.09
N LEU A 40 -20.64 0.49 10.60
CA LEU A 40 -20.77 -0.84 10.02
C LEU A 40 -21.27 -0.80 8.57
N ARG A 41 -22.24 0.04 8.27
CA ARG A 41 -22.76 0.21 6.89
C ARG A 41 -21.79 0.93 5.97
N LEU A 42 -20.98 1.85 6.48
CA LEU A 42 -19.95 2.56 5.73
C LEU A 42 -18.69 1.76 5.49
N SER A 43 -18.48 0.73 6.28
CA SER A 43 -17.38 -0.22 6.14
C SER A 43 -17.84 -1.47 5.40
N GLU A 44 -16.91 -2.23 4.88
CA GLU A 44 -17.23 -3.54 4.29
C GLU A 44 -17.37 -4.63 5.37
N SER A 45 -17.75 -5.84 4.94
CA SER A 45 -18.11 -6.99 5.75
C SER A 45 -17.18 -7.35 6.92
N ASP A 46 -15.91 -6.97 6.83
CA ASP A 46 -14.90 -7.32 7.84
C ASP A 46 -14.90 -6.40 9.08
N PHE A 47 -15.77 -5.37 9.12
CA PHE A 47 -15.73 -4.38 10.21
C PHE A 47 -16.02 -5.01 11.58
N LEU A 48 -16.94 -5.95 11.67
CA LEU A 48 -17.26 -6.63 12.93
C LEU A 48 -16.03 -7.31 13.54
N GLU A 49 -15.22 -7.96 12.70
CA GLU A 49 -13.96 -8.57 13.14
C GLU A 49 -12.95 -7.48 13.58
N TYR A 50 -12.84 -6.40 12.80
CA TYR A 50 -11.91 -5.32 13.09
C TYR A 50 -12.26 -4.54 14.35
N ALA A 51 -13.55 -4.33 14.64
CA ALA A 51 -13.99 -3.65 15.85
C ALA A 51 -13.55 -4.41 17.10
N GLN A 52 -13.75 -5.74 17.11
CA GLN A 52 -13.31 -6.60 18.22
C GLN A 52 -11.79 -6.60 18.40
N MET A 53 -11.02 -6.60 17.29
CA MET A 53 -9.56 -6.51 17.34
C MET A 53 -9.09 -5.19 17.93
N VAL A 54 -9.73 -4.08 17.57
CA VAL A 54 -9.41 -2.74 18.09
C VAL A 54 -9.73 -2.67 19.57
N GLU A 55 -10.91 -3.12 19.99
CA GLU A 55 -11.32 -3.14 21.39
C GLU A 55 -10.42 -4.04 22.24
N GLY A 56 -10.13 -5.26 21.76
CA GLY A 56 -9.20 -6.16 22.43
C GLY A 56 -7.83 -5.53 22.62
N LEU A 57 -7.28 -4.97 21.55
CA LEU A 57 -5.95 -4.34 21.55
C LEU A 57 -5.92 -3.07 22.45
N SER A 58 -7.00 -2.29 22.51
CA SER A 58 -7.09 -1.10 23.36
C SER A 58 -7.03 -1.44 24.84
N ASN A 59 -7.50 -2.62 25.21
CA ASN A 59 -7.47 -3.17 26.59
C ASN A 59 -6.27 -4.08 26.83
N PHE A 60 -5.27 -4.11 25.91
CA PHE A 60 -4.14 -5.04 25.94
C PHE A 60 -4.56 -6.53 26.02
N ASN A 61 -5.77 -6.84 25.59
CA ASN A 61 -6.28 -8.21 25.52
C ASN A 61 -6.03 -8.76 24.11
N LEU A 62 -5.05 -9.64 23.97
CA LEU A 62 -4.73 -10.32 22.71
C LEU A 62 -5.46 -11.65 22.54
N LYS A 63 -6.30 -12.01 23.51
CA LYS A 63 -7.13 -13.23 23.52
C LYS A 63 -8.60 -12.94 23.22
N PHE A 64 -8.87 -11.95 22.40
CA PHE A 64 -10.24 -11.62 21.99
C PHE A 64 -10.82 -12.72 21.08
N ASP A 65 -12.11 -12.92 21.18
CA ASP A 65 -12.82 -13.93 20.40
C ASP A 65 -13.25 -13.34 19.02
N TRP A 66 -13.01 -14.11 17.98
CA TRP A 66 -13.49 -13.79 16.63
C TRP A 66 -14.93 -14.27 16.41
N SER A 67 -15.32 -15.28 17.16
CA SER A 67 -16.68 -15.81 17.14
C SER A 67 -17.31 -15.59 18.50
N ILE A 68 -18.44 -14.95 18.53
CA ILE A 68 -19.27 -14.65 19.73
C ILE A 68 -19.48 -15.88 20.66
N LYS A 69 -18.95 -17.03 20.30
CA LYS A 69 -19.27 -18.33 20.90
C LYS A 69 -18.25 -18.90 21.88
N GLN A 70 -16.97 -18.51 21.82
CA GLN A 70 -15.96 -19.08 22.75
C GLN A 70 -14.80 -18.11 22.99
N PRO A 71 -14.45 -17.80 24.26
CA PRO A 71 -13.27 -17.02 24.59
C PRO A 71 -12.01 -17.76 24.14
N ALA A 72 -11.11 -17.03 23.46
CA ALA A 72 -9.86 -17.61 23.00
C ALA A 72 -8.95 -17.94 24.18
N GLU A 73 -8.48 -19.19 24.24
CA GLU A 73 -7.52 -19.63 25.27
C GLU A 73 -6.11 -19.07 24.98
N LYS A 74 -5.77 -18.84 23.72
CA LYS A 74 -4.45 -18.39 23.26
C LYS A 74 -4.52 -17.04 22.57
N ILE A 75 -3.35 -16.42 22.39
CA ILE A 75 -3.20 -15.17 21.65
C ILE A 75 -3.70 -15.38 20.21
N GLN A 76 -4.48 -14.41 19.73
CA GLN A 76 -4.96 -14.40 18.36
C GLN A 76 -3.89 -13.86 17.42
N SER A 77 -3.68 -14.53 16.28
CA SER A 77 -2.81 -14.04 15.23
C SER A 77 -3.57 -13.09 14.32
N PHE A 78 -3.22 -11.81 14.37
CA PHE A 78 -3.86 -10.77 13.55
C PHE A 78 -2.85 -9.67 13.20
N PRO A 79 -3.11 -8.85 12.18
CA PRO A 79 -2.20 -7.77 11.76
C PRO A 79 -2.25 -6.59 12.73
N ILE A 80 -1.63 -6.72 13.91
CA ILE A 80 -1.66 -5.75 15.03
C ILE A 80 -1.45 -4.32 14.56
N PHE A 81 -0.43 -4.07 13.72
CA PHE A 81 -0.10 -2.70 13.30
C PHE A 81 -1.12 -2.09 12.32
N SER A 82 -2.07 -2.87 11.81
CA SER A 82 -3.23 -2.31 11.09
C SER A 82 -4.21 -1.61 12.05
N PHE A 83 -4.22 -1.99 13.32
CA PHE A 83 -5.23 -1.57 14.31
C PHE A 83 -4.67 -0.70 15.43
N VAL A 84 -3.35 -0.62 15.56
CA VAL A 84 -2.69 0.08 16.69
C VAL A 84 -3.13 1.54 16.80
N TRP A 85 -3.35 2.25 15.70
CA TRP A 85 -3.79 3.64 15.71
C TRP A 85 -5.21 3.78 16.25
N HIS A 86 -6.10 2.87 15.85
CA HIS A 86 -7.48 2.85 16.33
C HIS A 86 -7.52 2.46 17.81
N ALA A 87 -6.79 1.42 18.21
CA ALA A 87 -6.70 0.98 19.59
C ALA A 87 -6.16 2.06 20.53
N ALA A 88 -5.14 2.82 20.10
CA ALA A 88 -4.52 3.87 20.90
C ALA A 88 -5.50 4.98 21.33
N ILE A 89 -6.53 5.25 20.54
CA ILE A 89 -7.50 6.31 20.85
C ILE A 89 -8.91 5.77 21.13
N PHE A 90 -9.14 4.47 21.01
CA PHE A 90 -10.45 3.85 21.18
C PHE A 90 -11.00 4.08 22.61
N ASN A 91 -10.16 3.94 23.63
CA ASN A 91 -10.58 4.17 25.03
C ASN A 91 -11.00 5.62 25.32
N LEU A 92 -10.59 6.59 24.46
CA LEU A 92 -10.97 7.99 24.63
C LEU A 92 -12.25 8.34 23.83
N PHE A 93 -12.42 7.77 22.65
CA PHE A 93 -13.45 8.17 21.70
C PHE A 93 -14.42 7.04 21.31
N GLY A 94 -14.22 5.80 21.83
CA GLY A 94 -15.03 4.67 21.41
C GLY A 94 -15.06 4.49 19.89
N TYR A 95 -16.22 4.18 19.33
CA TYR A 95 -16.39 4.01 17.88
C TYR A 95 -16.19 5.29 17.06
N TYR A 96 -16.26 6.48 17.64
CA TYR A 96 -15.90 7.73 16.94
C TYR A 96 -14.42 7.77 16.54
N SER A 97 -13.56 6.97 17.21
CA SER A 97 -12.16 6.82 16.81
C SER A 97 -11.98 6.39 15.35
N PHE A 98 -12.89 5.55 14.85
CA PHE A 98 -12.85 5.09 13.45
C PHE A 98 -13.08 6.23 12.48
N ILE A 99 -14.08 7.09 12.72
CA ILE A 99 -14.38 8.25 11.89
C ILE A 99 -13.23 9.24 11.92
N PHE A 100 -12.75 9.60 13.11
CA PHE A 100 -11.66 10.56 13.26
C PHE A 100 -10.39 10.08 12.55
N LEU A 101 -10.02 8.82 12.76
CA LEU A 101 -8.82 8.26 12.13
C LEU A 101 -8.99 8.05 10.63
N GLU A 102 -10.19 7.79 10.12
CA GLU A 102 -10.42 7.74 8.69
C GLU A 102 -10.07 9.07 8.05
N PHE A 103 -10.56 10.21 8.59
CA PHE A 103 -10.20 11.54 8.08
C PHE A 103 -8.70 11.80 8.17
N PHE A 104 -8.09 11.53 9.32
CA PHE A 104 -6.66 11.78 9.53
C PHE A 104 -5.77 10.92 8.65
N LEU A 105 -6.03 9.62 8.59
CA LEU A 105 -5.21 8.68 7.83
C LEU A 105 -5.42 8.82 6.32
N TYR A 106 -6.63 9.15 5.89
CA TYR A 106 -6.89 9.41 4.48
C TYR A 106 -6.22 10.71 4.00
N PHE A 107 -6.28 11.77 4.82
CA PHE A 107 -5.48 12.97 4.58
C PHE A 107 -3.98 12.63 4.49
N LEU A 108 -3.46 11.86 5.44
CA LEU A 108 -2.05 11.46 5.47
C LEU A 108 -1.67 10.63 4.23
N LEU A 109 -2.54 9.71 3.82
CA LEU A 109 -2.37 8.92 2.59
C LEU A 109 -2.24 9.82 1.37
N LEU A 110 -3.21 10.71 1.14
CA LEU A 110 -3.22 11.61 -0.01
C LEU A 110 -2.02 12.56 0.00
N PHE A 111 -1.64 13.07 1.18
CA PHE A 111 -0.48 13.93 1.34
C PHE A 111 0.84 13.23 1.00
N ILE A 112 1.07 12.03 1.55
CA ILE A 112 2.28 11.26 1.28
C ILE A 112 2.31 10.85 -0.19
N PHE A 113 1.18 10.40 -0.73
CA PHE A 113 1.07 10.00 -2.13
C PHE A 113 1.36 11.17 -3.07
N LEU A 114 0.84 12.39 -2.80
CA LEU A 114 1.21 13.57 -3.56
C LEU A 114 2.72 13.83 -3.52
N LYS A 115 3.36 13.67 -2.36
CA LYS A 115 4.82 13.81 -2.24
C LYS A 115 5.57 12.76 -3.08
N VAL A 116 5.08 11.51 -3.12
CA VAL A 116 5.65 10.44 -3.98
C VAL A 116 5.54 10.83 -5.45
N ILE A 117 4.36 11.23 -5.91
CA ILE A 117 4.15 11.65 -7.30
C ILE A 117 5.03 12.86 -7.65
N THR A 118 5.21 13.81 -6.73
CA THR A 118 6.06 15.01 -6.94
C THR A 118 7.53 14.63 -7.22
N PHE A 119 8.05 13.55 -6.63
CA PHE A 119 9.39 13.05 -6.99
C PHE A 119 9.47 12.57 -8.43
N ILE A 120 8.39 11.96 -8.91
CA ILE A 120 8.34 11.36 -10.24
C ILE A 120 8.11 12.43 -11.31
N GLN A 121 7.29 13.43 -11.03
CA GLN A 121 6.86 14.43 -12.02
C GLN A 121 7.61 15.77 -11.94
N ASN A 122 8.30 16.05 -10.83
CA ASN A 122 9.02 17.30 -10.53
C ASN A 122 8.15 18.59 -10.52
N ASP A 123 6.87 18.48 -10.83
CA ASP A 123 5.92 19.58 -10.83
C ASP A 123 4.78 19.28 -9.88
N LYS A 124 4.53 20.17 -8.93
CA LYS A 124 3.52 19.97 -7.90
C LYS A 124 2.09 20.09 -8.43
N GLN A 125 1.87 20.92 -9.44
CA GLN A 125 0.55 21.07 -10.05
C GLN A 125 0.20 19.81 -10.82
N ILE A 126 1.13 19.32 -11.66
CA ILE A 126 0.97 18.06 -12.38
C ILE A 126 0.77 16.89 -11.40
N ALA A 127 1.53 16.86 -10.30
CA ALA A 127 1.37 15.83 -9.28
C ALA A 127 -0.01 15.87 -8.62
N PHE A 128 -0.52 17.06 -8.32
CA PHE A 128 -1.85 17.22 -7.74
C PHE A 128 -2.96 16.81 -8.73
N PHE A 129 -2.87 17.24 -9.98
CA PHE A 129 -3.83 16.81 -11.01
C PHE A 129 -3.77 15.29 -11.25
N SER A 130 -2.58 14.69 -11.21
CA SER A 130 -2.44 13.24 -11.30
C SER A 130 -3.13 12.52 -10.15
N LEU A 131 -3.01 13.04 -8.92
CA LEU A 131 -3.72 12.50 -7.77
C LEU A 131 -5.24 12.58 -7.95
N VAL A 132 -5.75 13.77 -8.29
CA VAL A 132 -7.20 13.99 -8.50
C VAL A 132 -7.72 13.12 -9.63
N PHE A 133 -6.98 13.04 -10.74
CA PHE A 133 -7.36 12.21 -11.88
C PHE A 133 -7.43 10.72 -11.51
N LEU A 134 -6.49 10.22 -10.68
CA LEU A 134 -6.53 8.84 -10.22
C LEU A 134 -7.76 8.56 -9.37
N LEU A 135 -8.09 9.45 -8.43
CA LEU A 135 -9.27 9.32 -7.58
C LEU A 135 -10.55 9.36 -8.42
N PHE A 136 -10.66 10.32 -9.35
CA PHE A 136 -11.80 10.40 -10.26
C PHE A 136 -11.92 9.16 -11.17
N PHE A 137 -10.80 8.68 -11.70
CA PHE A 137 -10.78 7.48 -12.54
C PHE A 137 -11.22 6.23 -11.78
N LEU A 138 -10.86 6.13 -10.50
CA LEU A 138 -11.30 5.04 -9.64
C LEU A 138 -12.83 5.05 -9.46
N GLU A 139 -13.39 6.22 -9.12
CA GLU A 139 -14.83 6.38 -8.96
C GLU A 139 -15.60 6.17 -10.27
N LEU A 140 -15.05 6.65 -11.39
CA LEU A 140 -15.63 6.39 -12.72
C LEU A 140 -15.68 4.89 -13.04
N ILE A 141 -14.60 4.15 -12.74
CA ILE A 141 -14.60 2.69 -12.92
C ILE A 141 -15.69 2.04 -12.07
N ILE A 142 -15.82 2.44 -10.80
CA ILE A 142 -16.85 1.92 -9.91
C ILE A 142 -18.25 2.21 -10.46
N PHE A 143 -18.49 3.42 -10.92
CA PHE A 143 -19.76 3.83 -11.54
C PHE A 143 -20.08 2.98 -12.79
N LEU A 144 -19.13 2.84 -13.69
CA LEU A 144 -19.30 2.04 -14.91
C LEU A 144 -19.56 0.56 -14.61
N MET A 145 -18.92 0.01 -13.58
CA MET A 145 -19.15 -1.37 -13.16
C MET A 145 -20.54 -1.60 -12.61
N ASN A 146 -21.04 -0.64 -11.83
CA ASN A 146 -22.36 -0.77 -11.21
C ASN A 146 -23.51 -0.60 -12.22
N ASN A 147 -23.28 0.14 -13.31
CA ASN A 147 -24.31 0.40 -14.33
C ASN A 147 -24.17 -0.47 -15.59
N TYR A 148 -22.99 -0.97 -15.87
CA TYR A 148 -22.72 -1.79 -17.06
C TYR A 148 -21.92 -3.01 -16.61
N ASP A 149 -22.45 -4.21 -16.74
CA ASP A 149 -21.79 -5.46 -16.30
C ASP A 149 -20.50 -5.76 -17.09
N LEU A 150 -19.51 -4.88 -16.94
CA LEU A 150 -18.23 -4.94 -17.63
C LEU A 150 -17.23 -5.76 -16.81
N TYR A 151 -17.25 -7.08 -17.00
CA TYR A 151 -16.37 -8.04 -16.32
C TYR A 151 -14.88 -7.64 -16.32
N PHE A 152 -14.39 -6.98 -17.37
CA PHE A 152 -13.01 -6.48 -17.46
C PHE A 152 -12.71 -5.42 -16.39
N LEU A 153 -13.64 -4.52 -16.11
CA LEU A 153 -13.45 -3.46 -15.11
C LEU A 153 -13.39 -4.02 -13.69
N HIS A 154 -14.09 -5.12 -13.39
CA HIS A 154 -13.98 -5.83 -12.12
C HIS A 154 -12.54 -6.27 -11.81
N LYS A 155 -11.80 -6.70 -12.82
CA LYS A 155 -10.40 -7.10 -12.66
C LYS A 155 -9.44 -5.94 -12.38
N ILE A 156 -9.76 -4.75 -12.87
CA ILE A 156 -8.98 -3.53 -12.62
C ILE A 156 -9.34 -2.92 -11.26
N LYS A 157 -10.62 -2.91 -10.89
CA LYS A 157 -11.09 -2.33 -9.62
C LYS A 157 -10.36 -2.92 -8.42
N LEU A 158 -10.27 -4.23 -8.32
CA LEU A 158 -9.80 -4.91 -7.12
C LEU A 158 -8.40 -4.44 -6.67
N PRO A 159 -7.36 -4.42 -7.54
CA PRO A 159 -6.02 -3.98 -7.14
C PRO A 159 -5.95 -2.51 -6.73
N LEU A 160 -6.69 -1.63 -7.42
CA LEU A 160 -6.72 -0.20 -7.09
C LEU A 160 -7.46 0.05 -5.79
N TYR A 161 -8.59 -0.61 -5.61
CA TYR A 161 -9.41 -0.49 -4.42
C TYR A 161 -8.68 -0.96 -3.16
N GLU A 162 -7.91 -2.04 -3.23
CA GLU A 162 -7.11 -2.57 -2.12
C GLU A 162 -6.05 -1.58 -1.60
N ILE A 163 -5.53 -0.70 -2.44
CA ILE A 163 -4.42 0.20 -2.07
C ILE A 163 -4.85 1.65 -1.93
N PHE A 164 -5.80 2.12 -2.73
CA PHE A 164 -6.29 3.50 -2.69
C PHE A 164 -7.64 3.66 -1.99
N SER A 165 -8.24 2.57 -1.51
CA SER A 165 -9.50 2.63 -0.81
C SER A 165 -9.39 3.40 0.50
N HIS A 166 -10.41 4.18 0.78
CA HIS A 166 -10.67 4.77 2.08
C HIS A 166 -11.34 3.79 3.05
N ARG A 167 -11.43 2.51 2.70
CA ARG A 167 -11.89 1.45 3.58
C ARG A 167 -10.99 1.35 4.80
N PHE A 168 -11.56 1.38 5.98
CA PHE A 168 -10.83 1.43 7.25
C PHE A 168 -11.20 0.26 8.17
N PRO A 169 -10.33 -0.10 9.08
CA PRO A 169 -8.93 0.33 9.21
C PRO A 169 -8.02 -0.20 8.11
N ARG A 170 -8.44 -1.23 7.39
CA ARG A 170 -7.70 -1.82 6.26
C ARG A 170 -8.51 -1.69 4.98
N PRO A 171 -7.87 -1.39 3.84
CA PRO A 171 -6.43 -1.25 3.59
C PRO A 171 -5.85 0.14 3.90
N LEU A 172 -6.63 1.13 4.36
CA LEU A 172 -6.19 2.51 4.53
C LEU A 172 -4.88 2.64 5.32
N VAL A 173 -4.79 2.02 6.50
CA VAL A 173 -3.58 2.05 7.34
C VAL A 173 -2.37 1.44 6.62
N THR A 174 -2.57 0.31 5.96
CA THR A 174 -1.50 -0.38 5.21
C THR A 174 -1.00 0.45 4.04
N SER A 175 -1.89 1.19 3.38
CA SER A 175 -1.55 2.10 2.28
C SER A 175 -0.72 3.28 2.76
N VAL A 176 -1.01 3.84 3.93
CA VAL A 176 -0.18 4.88 4.56
C VAL A 176 1.25 4.38 4.78
N TYR A 177 1.42 3.17 5.31
CA TYR A 177 2.76 2.60 5.52
C TYR A 177 3.49 2.36 4.19
N PHE A 178 2.79 1.80 3.21
CA PHE A 178 3.36 1.53 1.89
C PHE A 178 3.85 2.81 1.19
N PHE A 179 3.01 3.83 1.10
CA PHE A 179 3.41 5.09 0.47
C PHE A 179 4.48 5.83 1.27
N SER A 180 4.51 5.67 2.60
CA SER A 180 5.61 6.16 3.44
C SER A 180 6.94 5.48 3.08
N ILE A 181 6.95 4.17 2.84
CA ILE A 181 8.13 3.44 2.37
C ILE A 181 8.61 4.03 1.04
N LEU A 182 7.73 4.17 0.04
CA LEU A 182 8.09 4.77 -1.24
C LEU A 182 8.66 6.18 -1.08
N TYR A 183 8.01 7.01 -0.26
CA TYR A 183 8.46 8.37 0.01
C TYR A 183 9.88 8.42 0.62
N PHE A 184 10.15 7.62 1.64
CA PHE A 184 11.46 7.61 2.29
C PHE A 184 12.54 6.99 1.41
N ILE A 185 12.21 5.95 0.63
CA ILE A 185 13.13 5.41 -0.38
C ILE A 185 13.49 6.50 -1.39
N PHE A 186 12.51 7.25 -1.92
CA PHE A 186 12.77 8.32 -2.89
C PHE A 186 13.57 9.48 -2.27
N LYS A 187 13.40 9.77 -0.99
CA LYS A 187 14.26 10.72 -0.25
C LYS A 187 15.70 10.22 -0.17
N ILE A 188 15.92 8.94 0.09
CA ILE A 188 17.25 8.33 0.15
C ILE A 188 17.89 8.33 -1.24
N ILE A 189 17.16 7.95 -2.27
CA ILE A 189 17.63 7.95 -3.67
C ILE A 189 18.05 9.36 -4.11
N LYS A 190 17.27 10.39 -3.77
CA LYS A 190 17.55 11.77 -4.13
C LYS A 190 18.90 12.25 -3.59
N SER A 191 19.34 11.74 -2.45
CA SER A 191 20.64 12.09 -1.85
C SER A 191 21.85 11.53 -2.61
N LYS A 192 21.62 10.54 -3.49
CA LYS A 192 22.62 9.80 -4.29
C LYS A 192 23.85 9.37 -3.47
N VAL A 193 24.94 10.13 -3.52
CA VAL A 193 26.24 9.75 -2.92
C VAL A 193 26.51 10.52 -1.62
N SER A 194 25.61 11.40 -1.19
CA SER A 194 25.75 12.17 0.04
C SER A 194 25.27 11.41 1.26
N LYS A 195 25.77 11.78 2.44
CA LYS A 195 25.30 11.21 3.70
C LYS A 195 23.84 11.57 3.93
N VAL A 196 23.00 10.54 4.01
CA VAL A 196 21.56 10.66 4.28
C VAL A 196 21.35 10.87 5.78
N LYS A 197 20.40 11.71 6.18
CA LYS A 197 20.05 11.88 7.60
C LYS A 197 19.47 10.57 8.14
N ASN A 198 20.02 10.07 9.23
CA ASN A 198 19.61 8.81 9.87
C ASN A 198 18.09 8.74 10.16
N LYS A 199 17.44 9.92 10.38
CA LYS A 199 15.99 9.99 10.56
C LYS A 199 15.19 9.39 9.41
N PHE A 200 15.69 9.45 8.17
CA PHE A 200 14.97 8.87 7.03
C PHE A 200 15.07 7.34 7.04
N PHE A 201 16.19 6.78 7.47
CA PHE A 201 16.31 5.34 7.67
C PHE A 201 15.47 4.85 8.85
N LEU A 202 15.40 5.63 9.93
CA LEU A 202 14.55 5.33 11.08
C LEU A 202 13.07 5.28 10.66
N LEU A 203 12.58 6.31 9.98
CA LEU A 203 11.19 6.37 9.52
C LEU A 203 10.88 5.31 8.47
N LEU A 204 11.82 5.00 7.57
CA LEU A 204 11.71 3.90 6.62
C LEU A 204 11.61 2.56 7.36
N GLY A 205 12.45 2.34 8.37
CA GLY A 205 12.46 1.12 9.17
C GLY A 205 11.15 0.92 9.94
N PHE A 206 10.61 1.96 10.58
CA PHE A 206 9.29 1.89 11.21
C PHE A 206 8.18 1.59 10.21
N SER A 207 8.21 2.25 9.03
CA SER A 207 7.23 1.98 7.99
C SER A 207 7.29 0.52 7.51
N PHE A 208 8.49 -0.05 7.37
CA PHE A 208 8.66 -1.47 7.07
C PHE A 208 8.17 -2.37 8.19
N ALA A 209 8.56 -2.12 9.44
CA ALA A 209 8.15 -2.92 10.60
C ALA A 209 6.62 -2.97 10.72
N PHE A 210 5.97 -1.84 10.51
CA PHE A 210 4.50 -1.73 10.57
C PHE A 210 3.84 -2.40 9.36
N LEU A 211 4.39 -2.23 8.15
CA LEU A 211 3.84 -2.88 6.95
C LEU A 211 4.02 -4.41 7.01
N ILE A 212 5.15 -4.91 7.50
CA ILE A 212 5.40 -6.36 7.69
C ILE A 212 4.25 -7.00 8.49
N ASN A 213 3.84 -6.37 9.58
CA ASN A 213 2.79 -6.88 10.45
C ASN A 213 1.36 -6.43 10.07
N SER A 214 1.22 -5.61 9.03
CA SER A 214 -0.08 -5.19 8.49
C SER A 214 -0.40 -5.91 7.20
N PHE A 215 0.53 -5.95 6.25
CA PHE A 215 0.38 -6.58 4.95
C PHE A 215 1.71 -7.13 4.46
N PHE A 216 2.07 -8.28 4.98
CA PHE A 216 3.36 -8.95 4.78
C PHE A 216 3.76 -9.11 3.31
N TYR A 217 2.81 -9.46 2.45
CA TYR A 217 3.05 -9.69 1.02
C TYR A 217 3.62 -8.46 0.30
N LEU A 218 3.05 -7.30 0.58
CA LEU A 218 3.50 -6.04 0.02
C LEU A 218 4.87 -5.62 0.58
N SER A 219 5.12 -5.89 1.86
CA SER A 219 6.39 -5.58 2.51
C SER A 219 7.56 -6.38 1.94
N ILE A 220 7.37 -7.68 1.67
CA ILE A 220 8.38 -8.51 1.01
C ILE A 220 8.70 -7.95 -0.37
N THR A 221 7.69 -7.63 -1.16
CA THR A 221 7.89 -7.05 -2.50
C THR A 221 8.67 -5.75 -2.43
N CYS A 222 8.33 -4.85 -1.50
CA CYS A 222 9.07 -3.59 -1.29
C CYS A 222 10.53 -3.83 -0.87
N LEU A 223 10.77 -4.80 0.02
CA LEU A 223 12.11 -5.12 0.49
C LEU A 223 12.98 -5.68 -0.63
N LEU A 224 12.46 -6.64 -1.39
CA LEU A 224 13.14 -7.19 -2.57
C LEU A 224 13.44 -6.10 -3.60
N THR A 225 12.49 -5.20 -3.83
CA THR A 225 12.68 -4.07 -4.73
C THR A 225 13.80 -3.15 -4.26
N LEU A 226 13.85 -2.84 -2.97
CA LEU A 226 14.89 -1.99 -2.40
C LEU A 226 16.27 -2.64 -2.58
N ILE A 227 16.40 -3.94 -2.30
CA ILE A 227 17.65 -4.69 -2.46
C ILE A 227 18.08 -4.69 -3.94
N LEU A 228 17.19 -5.08 -4.85
CA LEU A 228 17.46 -5.15 -6.28
C LEU A 228 17.84 -3.77 -6.83
N PHE A 229 17.11 -2.72 -6.43
CA PHE A 229 17.38 -1.36 -6.83
C PHE A 229 18.76 -0.88 -6.36
N LEU A 230 19.13 -1.14 -5.10
CA LEU A 230 20.46 -0.78 -4.58
C LEU A 230 21.59 -1.47 -5.36
N ILE A 231 21.41 -2.75 -5.69
CA ILE A 231 22.40 -3.50 -6.47
C ILE A 231 22.56 -2.94 -7.88
N LEU A 232 21.45 -2.69 -8.58
CA LEU A 232 21.46 -2.27 -9.98
C LEU A 232 21.85 -0.80 -10.16
N GLU A 233 21.38 0.09 -9.30
CA GLU A 233 21.62 1.54 -9.42
C GLU A 233 23.01 1.93 -8.93
N PHE A 234 23.44 1.38 -7.80
CA PHE A 234 24.74 1.75 -7.21
C PHE A 234 25.90 0.88 -7.73
N LYS A 235 25.63 -0.33 -8.25
CA LYS A 235 26.66 -1.22 -8.83
C LYS A 235 27.95 -1.25 -7.95
N LYS A 236 29.10 -0.88 -8.53
CA LYS A 236 30.40 -0.84 -7.83
C LYS A 236 30.43 0.13 -6.65
N LYS A 237 29.51 1.11 -6.57
CA LYS A 237 29.45 2.10 -5.50
C LYS A 237 28.56 1.68 -4.31
N ILE A 238 27.93 0.50 -4.37
CA ILE A 238 27.00 0.04 -3.34
C ILE A 238 27.68 -0.04 -1.96
N PHE A 239 28.87 -0.62 -1.89
CA PHE A 239 29.63 -0.73 -0.62
C PHE A 239 30.01 0.63 -0.08
N TYR A 240 30.42 1.58 -0.94
CA TYR A 240 30.68 2.94 -0.55
C TYR A 240 29.45 3.63 0.02
N PHE A 241 28.29 3.49 -0.64
CA PHE A 241 27.03 4.08 -0.17
C PHE A 241 26.58 3.48 1.16
N ILE A 242 26.67 2.14 1.31
CA ILE A 242 26.35 1.45 2.56
C ILE A 242 27.29 1.91 3.68
N ASN A 243 28.59 1.97 3.43
CA ASN A 243 29.57 2.39 4.44
C ASN A 243 29.35 3.86 4.87
N LEU A 244 29.07 4.74 3.94
CA LEU A 244 28.75 6.15 4.22
C LEU A 244 27.51 6.31 5.11
N ASN A 245 26.54 5.39 4.97
CA ASN A 245 25.25 5.40 5.68
C ASN A 245 25.10 4.23 6.65
N LYS A 246 26.19 3.66 7.13
CA LYS A 246 26.21 2.40 7.93
C LYS A 246 25.24 2.42 9.11
N TYR A 247 25.19 3.49 9.88
CA TYR A 247 24.28 3.61 11.03
C TYR A 247 22.80 3.61 10.60
N GLY A 248 22.49 4.25 9.47
CA GLY A 248 21.15 4.22 8.90
C GLY A 248 20.73 2.81 8.50
N PHE A 249 21.60 2.06 7.83
CA PHE A 249 21.33 0.67 7.47
C PHE A 249 21.21 -0.27 8.67
N ILE A 250 22.02 -0.05 9.72
CA ILE A 250 21.91 -0.80 10.98
C ILE A 250 20.54 -0.54 11.63
N ILE A 251 20.11 0.71 11.73
CA ILE A 251 18.77 1.07 12.26
C ILE A 251 17.68 0.39 11.43
N LEU A 252 17.76 0.49 10.11
CA LEU A 252 16.79 -0.13 9.19
C LEU A 252 16.72 -1.65 9.41
N PHE A 253 17.86 -2.31 9.50
CA PHE A 253 17.96 -3.76 9.71
C PHE A 253 17.28 -4.18 11.03
N PHE A 254 17.61 -3.51 12.14
CA PHE A 254 17.00 -3.86 13.44
C PHE A 254 15.49 -3.61 13.46
N LEU A 255 14.99 -2.58 12.81
CA LEU A 255 13.55 -2.33 12.75
C LEU A 255 12.82 -3.34 11.87
N ILE A 256 13.43 -3.80 10.77
CA ILE A 256 12.89 -4.91 9.97
C ILE A 256 12.86 -6.20 10.81
N LEU A 257 13.95 -6.50 11.52
CA LEU A 257 13.98 -7.67 12.43
C LEU A 257 12.91 -7.57 13.53
N PHE A 258 12.67 -6.38 14.09
CA PHE A 258 11.57 -6.15 15.03
C PHE A 258 10.21 -6.49 14.41
N GLY A 259 9.93 -6.01 13.17
CA GLY A 259 8.70 -6.37 12.46
C GLY A 259 8.56 -7.87 12.21
N LEU A 260 9.64 -8.56 11.84
CA LEU A 260 9.64 -10.01 11.65
C LEU A 260 9.48 -10.78 12.97
N SER A 261 10.11 -10.31 14.05
CA SER A 261 9.99 -10.95 15.37
C SER A 261 8.57 -10.88 15.91
N THR A 262 7.83 -9.79 15.65
CA THR A 262 6.41 -9.70 16.07
C THR A 262 5.55 -10.75 15.36
N ILE A 263 5.78 -11.00 14.07
CA ILE A 263 5.10 -12.09 13.35
C ILE A 263 5.49 -13.43 13.94
N PHE A 264 6.77 -13.68 14.15
CA PHE A 264 7.25 -14.94 14.71
C PHE A 264 6.66 -15.21 16.09
N LEU A 265 6.63 -14.22 16.99
CA LEU A 265 6.01 -14.35 18.31
C LEU A 265 4.52 -14.65 18.20
N GLN A 266 3.79 -13.94 17.35
CA GLN A 266 2.37 -14.24 17.13
C GLN A 266 2.18 -15.66 16.60
N THR A 267 3.01 -16.10 15.67
CA THR A 267 2.90 -17.45 15.11
C THR A 267 3.21 -18.55 16.10
N THR A 268 4.14 -18.31 17.03
CA THR A 268 4.53 -19.29 18.04
C THR A 268 3.49 -19.42 19.17
N PHE A 269 2.83 -18.32 19.55
CA PHE A 269 1.93 -18.29 20.70
C PHE A 269 0.44 -18.27 20.33
N SER A 270 0.10 -18.23 19.04
CA SER A 270 -1.29 -18.26 18.59
C SER A 270 -1.84 -19.68 18.41
N GLU A 271 -3.16 -19.78 18.30
CA GLU A 271 -3.81 -21.03 17.94
C GLU A 271 -3.55 -21.40 16.47
N PRO A 272 -3.36 -22.70 16.15
CA PRO A 272 -3.11 -23.17 14.78
C PRO A 272 -4.22 -22.77 13.79
N THR A 273 -5.45 -22.63 14.25
CA THR A 273 -6.62 -22.28 13.42
C THR A 273 -6.53 -20.90 12.79
N HIS A 274 -5.79 -19.96 13.38
CA HIS A 274 -5.63 -18.60 12.86
C HIS A 274 -4.40 -18.42 11.94
N PHE A 275 -3.57 -19.44 11.83
CA PHE A 275 -2.45 -19.50 10.87
C PHE A 275 -2.89 -19.53 9.40
N PHE A 276 -4.18 -19.64 9.14
CA PHE A 276 -4.73 -19.88 7.80
C PHE A 276 -4.30 -18.88 6.73
N ARG A 277 -4.01 -17.63 7.10
CA ARG A 277 -3.67 -16.60 6.11
C ARG A 277 -2.20 -16.58 5.71
N MET A 278 -1.28 -16.97 6.59
CA MET A 278 0.15 -16.99 6.28
C MET A 278 0.68 -18.36 5.85
N GLY A 279 -0.03 -19.44 6.17
CA GLY A 279 0.39 -20.82 5.95
C GLY A 279 1.30 -21.34 7.06
N GLY A 280 1.32 -22.67 7.24
CA GLY A 280 2.26 -23.36 8.14
C GLY A 280 3.57 -23.69 7.43
N PHE A 281 4.60 -23.94 8.20
CA PHE A 281 5.92 -24.34 7.66
C PHE A 281 5.97 -25.80 7.20
N GLU A 282 4.99 -26.62 7.59
CA GLU A 282 4.87 -28.01 7.14
C GLU A 282 4.12 -28.07 5.81
N ILE A 283 4.84 -28.33 4.74
CA ILE A 283 4.30 -28.25 3.39
C ILE A 283 4.60 -29.55 2.65
N SER A 284 3.54 -30.23 2.24
CA SER A 284 3.67 -31.38 1.33
C SER A 284 4.14 -30.94 -0.07
N SER A 285 4.95 -31.74 -0.72
CA SER A 285 5.43 -31.47 -2.09
C SER A 285 4.29 -31.37 -3.10
N ILE A 286 3.21 -32.14 -2.89
CA ILE A 286 2.02 -32.14 -3.75
C ILE A 286 1.29 -30.80 -3.69
N GLU A 287 1.12 -30.24 -2.49
CA GLU A 287 0.47 -28.92 -2.32
C GLU A 287 1.30 -27.79 -2.94
N LYS A 288 2.63 -27.84 -2.80
CA LYS A 288 3.52 -26.88 -3.48
C LYS A 288 3.36 -26.92 -4.99
N LEU A 289 3.30 -28.12 -5.57
CA LEU A 289 3.10 -28.28 -7.01
C LEU A 289 1.76 -27.73 -7.47
N HIS A 290 0.69 -27.97 -6.69
CA HIS A 290 -0.64 -27.43 -6.98
C HIS A 290 -0.64 -25.88 -6.98
N ILE A 291 -0.04 -25.25 -5.99
CA ILE A 291 0.05 -23.79 -5.89
C ILE A 291 0.91 -23.22 -7.02
N ALA A 292 2.04 -23.88 -7.33
CA ALA A 292 2.87 -23.49 -8.47
C ALA A 292 2.08 -23.54 -9.80
N LYS A 293 1.27 -24.57 -10.01
CA LYS A 293 0.38 -24.69 -11.17
C LYS A 293 -0.63 -23.53 -11.25
N ILE A 294 -1.24 -23.15 -10.11
CA ILE A 294 -2.14 -22.00 -10.03
C ILE A 294 -1.38 -20.71 -10.36
N PHE A 295 -0.16 -20.55 -9.84
CA PHE A 295 0.68 -19.40 -10.12
C PHE A 295 0.95 -19.25 -11.63
N PHE A 296 1.43 -20.31 -12.27
CA PHE A 296 1.68 -20.29 -13.72
C PHE A 296 0.41 -20.04 -14.53
N LYS A 297 -0.73 -20.64 -14.16
CA LYS A 297 -2.01 -20.35 -14.81
C LYS A 297 -2.38 -18.87 -14.74
N LYS A 298 -2.11 -18.21 -13.61
CA LYS A 298 -2.38 -16.78 -13.46
C LYS A 298 -1.44 -15.89 -14.27
N LEU A 299 -0.20 -16.30 -14.52
CA LEU A 299 0.73 -15.57 -15.39
C LEU A 299 0.19 -15.40 -16.83
N PHE A 300 -0.56 -16.38 -17.32
CA PHE A 300 -1.14 -16.36 -18.66
C PHE A 300 -2.51 -15.67 -18.73
N GLN A 301 -2.96 -15.01 -17.65
CA GLN A 301 -4.14 -14.15 -17.73
C GLN A 301 -3.87 -12.94 -18.63
N VAL A 302 -4.82 -12.59 -19.48
CA VAL A 302 -4.66 -11.53 -20.49
C VAL A 302 -4.25 -10.20 -19.85
N GLU A 303 -4.87 -9.85 -18.74
CA GLU A 303 -4.55 -8.61 -18.01
C GLU A 303 -3.09 -8.59 -17.50
N ILE A 304 -2.55 -9.71 -17.05
CA ILE A 304 -1.15 -9.80 -16.60
C ILE A 304 -0.20 -9.69 -17.79
N LEU A 305 -0.50 -10.39 -18.88
CA LEU A 305 0.30 -10.31 -20.10
C LEU A 305 0.33 -8.88 -20.66
N LEU A 306 -0.80 -8.18 -20.67
CA LEU A 306 -0.85 -6.78 -21.09
C LEU A 306 0.00 -5.89 -20.18
N LEU A 307 -0.08 -6.05 -18.84
CA LEU A 307 0.75 -5.29 -17.92
C LEU A 307 2.25 -5.55 -18.16
N ILE A 308 2.64 -6.80 -18.41
CA ILE A 308 4.02 -7.16 -18.75
C ILE A 308 4.44 -6.48 -20.05
N ILE A 309 3.69 -6.66 -21.13
CA ILE A 309 4.01 -6.11 -22.45
C ILE A 309 4.16 -4.59 -22.38
N PHE A 310 3.16 -3.88 -21.82
CA PHE A 310 3.21 -2.42 -21.75
C PHE A 310 4.35 -1.92 -20.86
N SER A 311 4.60 -2.57 -19.73
CA SER A 311 5.70 -2.19 -18.82
C SER A 311 7.07 -2.33 -19.49
N PHE A 312 7.30 -3.43 -20.23
CA PHE A 312 8.53 -3.64 -20.98
C PHE A 312 8.65 -2.70 -22.18
N LEU A 313 7.58 -2.46 -22.94
CA LEU A 313 7.57 -1.50 -24.04
C LEU A 313 7.93 -0.09 -23.56
N ILE A 314 7.40 0.34 -22.44
CA ILE A 314 7.75 1.62 -21.82
C ILE A 314 9.24 1.63 -21.46
N LYS A 315 9.74 0.57 -20.79
CA LYS A 315 11.14 0.49 -20.36
C LYS A 315 12.11 0.53 -21.54
N LEU A 316 11.82 -0.19 -22.63
CA LEU A 316 12.64 -0.23 -23.84
C LEU A 316 12.64 1.10 -24.61
N ASN A 317 11.59 1.92 -24.47
CA ASN A 317 11.47 3.19 -25.17
C ASN A 317 11.80 4.42 -24.29
N TYR A 318 12.41 4.25 -23.11
CA TYR A 318 12.77 5.36 -22.22
C TYR A 318 13.59 6.47 -22.91
N ASP A 319 14.55 6.08 -23.76
CA ASP A 319 15.40 7.05 -24.46
C ASP A 319 14.60 7.90 -25.47
N LYS A 320 13.56 7.32 -26.08
CA LYS A 320 12.65 8.04 -26.99
C LYS A 320 11.68 8.94 -26.21
N LEU A 321 11.32 8.55 -25.01
CA LEU A 321 10.47 9.31 -24.11
C LEU A 321 11.32 10.29 -23.29
N LYS A 322 11.85 11.35 -23.95
CA LYS A 322 12.73 12.38 -23.35
C LYS A 322 12.26 12.89 -21.98
N ILE A 323 10.95 12.89 -21.76
CA ILE A 323 10.28 13.35 -20.54
C ILE A 323 10.64 12.47 -19.34
N LEU A 324 10.85 11.17 -19.56
CA LEU A 324 11.16 10.21 -18.49
C LEU A 324 12.63 10.27 -18.06
N LYS A 325 13.52 10.77 -18.94
CA LYS A 325 14.98 10.77 -18.71
C LYS A 325 15.40 11.51 -17.45
N LYS A 326 14.73 12.63 -17.13
CA LYS A 326 15.06 13.44 -15.93
C LYS A 326 14.80 12.71 -14.62
N ASN A 327 13.81 11.84 -14.59
CA ASN A 327 13.34 11.12 -13.39
C ASN A 327 13.48 9.60 -13.55
N GLN A 328 14.32 9.16 -14.46
CA GLN A 328 14.49 7.75 -14.83
C GLN A 328 14.68 6.84 -13.61
N THR A 329 15.49 7.26 -12.63
CA THR A 329 15.78 6.49 -11.43
C THR A 329 14.51 6.10 -10.64
N TYR A 330 13.51 7.01 -10.55
CA TYR A 330 12.24 6.72 -9.87
C TYR A 330 11.35 5.78 -10.68
N TYR A 331 11.32 5.94 -12.00
CA TYR A 331 10.61 5.01 -12.90
C TYR A 331 11.26 3.64 -12.90
N ASP A 332 12.59 3.57 -12.84
CA ASP A 332 13.33 2.32 -12.72
C ASP A 332 12.98 1.60 -11.41
N PHE A 333 12.88 2.35 -10.30
CA PHE A 333 12.44 1.78 -9.04
C PHE A 333 11.04 1.17 -9.16
N LEU A 334 10.09 1.87 -9.77
CA LEU A 334 8.72 1.38 -9.97
C LEU A 334 8.67 0.17 -10.91
N PHE A 335 9.48 0.16 -11.96
CA PHE A 335 9.61 -1.00 -12.84
C PHE A 335 10.19 -2.21 -12.10
N TYR A 336 11.21 -2.01 -11.27
CA TYR A 336 11.75 -3.09 -10.43
C TYR A 336 10.74 -3.56 -9.37
N PHE A 337 9.91 -2.66 -8.86
CA PHE A 337 8.83 -3.02 -7.96
C PHE A 337 7.82 -3.95 -8.66
N PHE A 338 7.49 -3.67 -9.89
CA PHE A 338 6.66 -4.55 -10.71
C PHE A 338 7.35 -5.90 -10.95
N LEU A 339 8.63 -5.94 -11.32
CA LEU A 339 9.36 -7.21 -11.49
C LEU A 339 9.44 -8.03 -10.18
N CYS A 340 9.77 -7.38 -9.08
CA CYS A 340 9.85 -8.05 -7.78
C CYS A 340 8.50 -8.58 -7.30
N SER A 341 7.39 -8.00 -7.76
CA SER A 341 6.06 -8.52 -7.45
C SER A 341 5.78 -9.92 -8.03
N PHE A 342 6.47 -10.32 -9.10
CA PHE A 342 6.45 -11.70 -9.62
C PHE A 342 7.40 -12.63 -8.86
N ILE A 343 8.51 -12.10 -8.36
CA ILE A 343 9.52 -12.89 -7.64
C ILE A 343 9.06 -13.21 -6.22
N SER A 344 8.42 -12.24 -5.56
CA SER A 344 7.99 -12.37 -4.17
C SER A 344 7.07 -13.57 -3.89
N PRO A 345 6.05 -13.90 -4.73
CA PRO A 345 5.24 -15.09 -4.52
C PRO A 345 6.05 -16.39 -4.69
N LEU A 346 7.05 -16.42 -5.57
CA LEU A 346 7.91 -17.59 -5.74
C LEU A 346 8.76 -17.85 -4.49
N ILE A 347 9.32 -16.80 -3.89
CA ILE A 347 10.03 -16.90 -2.60
C ILE A 347 9.07 -17.38 -1.51
N PHE A 348 7.87 -16.83 -1.46
CA PHE A 348 6.88 -17.22 -0.46
C PHE A 348 6.42 -18.66 -0.59
N LEU A 349 6.37 -19.22 -1.80
CA LEU A 349 6.06 -20.64 -2.04
C LEU A 349 7.09 -21.59 -1.38
N LEU A 350 8.29 -21.12 -1.06
CA LEU A 350 9.24 -21.90 -0.29
C LEU A 350 8.79 -22.11 1.18
N PHE A 351 7.95 -21.21 1.69
CA PHE A 351 7.57 -21.13 3.10
C PHE A 351 6.07 -21.28 3.36
N SER A 352 5.21 -21.34 2.34
CA SER A 352 3.75 -21.40 2.52
C SER A 352 3.04 -22.24 1.48
N ASN A 353 1.98 -22.93 1.91
CA ASN A 353 1.09 -23.76 1.08
C ASN A 353 -0.28 -23.13 0.83
N LYS A 354 -0.52 -21.87 1.17
CA LYS A 354 -1.86 -21.29 1.11
C LYS A 354 -2.14 -20.53 -0.19
N VAL A 355 -3.21 -20.95 -0.89
CA VAL A 355 -3.70 -20.29 -2.11
C VAL A 355 -4.13 -18.84 -1.85
N ILE A 356 -4.67 -18.54 -0.66
CA ILE A 356 -5.06 -17.18 -0.25
C ILE A 356 -3.85 -16.25 -0.26
N ALA A 357 -2.70 -16.71 0.24
CA ALA A 357 -1.46 -15.94 0.21
C ALA A 357 -1.06 -15.58 -1.23
N LEU A 358 -1.17 -16.53 -2.14
CA LEU A 358 -0.90 -16.31 -3.56
C LEU A 358 -1.82 -15.23 -4.17
N ASN A 359 -3.11 -15.23 -3.82
CA ASN A 359 -4.04 -14.19 -4.29
C ASN A 359 -3.62 -12.79 -3.86
N ASN A 360 -3.15 -12.62 -2.62
CA ASN A 360 -2.66 -11.33 -2.13
C ASN A 360 -1.40 -10.86 -2.89
N PHE A 361 -0.50 -11.77 -3.27
CA PHE A 361 0.62 -11.42 -4.14
C PHE A 361 0.15 -11.00 -5.55
N TRP A 362 -0.87 -11.66 -6.11
CA TRP A 362 -1.40 -11.27 -7.41
C TRP A 362 -2.06 -9.90 -7.41
N THR A 363 -2.69 -9.50 -6.31
CA THR A 363 -3.16 -8.13 -6.13
C THR A 363 -1.99 -7.15 -6.21
N THR A 364 -0.86 -7.47 -5.57
CA THR A 364 0.37 -6.65 -5.63
C THR A 364 0.93 -6.56 -7.06
N VAL A 365 0.95 -7.67 -7.83
CA VAL A 365 1.40 -7.68 -9.23
C VAL A 365 0.55 -6.72 -10.09
N LYS A 366 -0.77 -6.87 -10.01
CA LYS A 366 -1.70 -6.02 -10.78
C LYS A 366 -1.55 -4.55 -10.42
N PHE A 367 -1.49 -4.26 -9.11
CA PHE A 367 -1.29 -2.89 -8.64
C PHE A 367 0.02 -2.28 -9.11
N SER A 368 1.15 -2.97 -8.93
CA SER A 368 2.47 -2.42 -9.26
C SER A 368 2.62 -2.13 -10.75
N GLY A 369 2.12 -3.03 -11.62
CA GLY A 369 2.12 -2.85 -13.06
C GLY A 369 1.23 -1.69 -13.49
N PHE A 370 -0.01 -1.64 -12.99
CA PHE A 370 -0.92 -0.54 -13.28
C PHE A 370 -0.36 0.80 -12.80
N PHE A 371 0.17 0.86 -11.57
CA PHE A 371 0.71 2.08 -10.99
C PHE A 371 1.90 2.64 -11.79
N TYR A 372 2.81 1.75 -12.24
CA TYR A 372 3.91 2.12 -13.10
C TYR A 372 3.44 2.71 -14.44
N ILE A 373 2.56 2.00 -15.15
CA ILE A 373 2.01 2.43 -16.46
C ILE A 373 1.24 3.74 -16.31
N TYR A 374 0.39 3.85 -15.28
CA TYR A 374 -0.40 5.05 -14.99
C TYR A 374 0.48 6.29 -14.82
N LEU A 375 1.52 6.22 -13.97
CA LEU A 375 2.39 7.37 -13.73
C LEU A 375 3.18 7.79 -14.96
N VAL A 376 3.59 6.83 -15.80
CA VAL A 376 4.22 7.14 -17.09
C VAL A 376 3.23 7.81 -18.04
N PHE A 377 2.03 7.26 -18.16
CA PHE A 377 0.98 7.77 -19.04
C PHE A 377 0.57 9.20 -18.66
N VAL A 378 0.30 9.43 -17.38
CA VAL A 378 -0.06 10.77 -16.90
C VAL A 378 1.08 11.76 -17.12
N ASN A 379 2.32 11.38 -16.85
CA ASN A 379 3.47 12.25 -17.12
C ASN A 379 3.59 12.59 -18.62
N PHE A 380 3.35 11.63 -19.50
CA PHE A 380 3.33 11.85 -20.95
C PHE A 380 2.21 12.80 -21.38
N LEU A 381 0.97 12.58 -20.91
CA LEU A 381 -0.18 13.43 -21.23
C LEU A 381 0.03 14.88 -20.79
N PHE A 382 0.42 15.08 -19.54
CA PHE A 382 0.56 16.43 -19.00
C PHE A 382 1.70 17.21 -19.63
N ASN A 383 2.84 16.58 -19.91
CA ASN A 383 3.96 17.28 -20.50
C ASN A 383 3.75 17.62 -21.98
N ASN A 384 3.03 16.78 -22.73
CA ASN A 384 2.83 16.99 -24.16
C ASN A 384 1.61 17.84 -24.51
N TYR A 385 0.53 17.72 -23.73
CA TYR A 385 -0.76 18.31 -24.12
C TYR A 385 -1.26 19.39 -23.16
N LEU A 386 -0.96 19.33 -21.88
CA LEU A 386 -1.59 20.21 -20.88
C LEU A 386 -0.66 21.32 -20.37
N LYS A 387 0.64 21.19 -20.46
CA LYS A 387 1.58 22.19 -19.97
C LYS A 387 1.36 23.57 -20.60
N ASN A 388 1.04 23.61 -21.88
CA ASN A 388 0.77 24.85 -22.60
C ASN A 388 -0.61 25.46 -22.25
N LYS A 389 -1.59 24.64 -21.82
CA LYS A 389 -2.93 25.11 -21.48
C LYS A 389 -3.07 25.54 -20.00
N ILE A 390 -2.30 24.91 -19.10
CA ILE A 390 -2.36 25.24 -17.67
C ILE A 390 -1.72 26.60 -17.38
N ASN A 391 -0.69 26.99 -18.13
CA ASN A 391 -0.09 28.34 -18.06
C ASN A 391 -1.06 29.45 -18.53
N PHE A 392 -2.20 29.10 -19.12
CA PHE A 392 -3.25 30.05 -19.54
C PHE A 392 -4.30 30.29 -18.45
N ILE A 393 -4.35 29.44 -17.40
CA ILE A 393 -5.37 29.47 -16.35
C ILE A 393 -4.76 29.91 -15.00
N SER A 394 -3.45 29.98 -14.91
CA SER A 394 -2.69 30.47 -13.75
C SER A 394 -2.39 31.98 -13.88
#